data_5219b281652cc20bde89769960d7469e
#
_entry.id   5219b281652cc20bde89769960d7469e
#
_cell.length_a   1.000
_cell.length_b   1.000
_cell.length_c   1.000
_cell.angle_alpha   90.00
_cell.angle_beta   90.00
_cell.angle_gamma   90.00
#
_symmetry.space_group_name_H-M   'P 1'
#
loop_
_entity.id
_entity.type
_entity.pdbx_description
1 polymer ?
#
loop_
_entity_poly.entity_id
_entity_poly.type
_entity_poly.pdbx_seq_one_letter_code
_entity_poly.pdbx_strand_id
1 'polypeptide(L)'
;MKRTTLAAIALAVTAGLGMTGCAGAAGPAEPQAQEGKTRLTVSVWNYEGTPEFKALFDGYEAANPKVDIEPVDILADDYPQKVTTMLAGGDTTDVLTMKNVIDYSRYASNGQLQEINSVVDTLDKDNLAGLDAFNVDGKYFAAPYRQDFWLLYYNKDLLKAAGVEDPADLTWDEYAALAKKLTTTGADGKAVYGTYHHVWRSVIQAIAAAQNDGDQIGGDYGFFEDQYNTALDLQKSGATLDFGTAKSQKTSYRTMFETGQAAMMPMGTWYIAGILQAKKDGKTNVNWGLAPMPQKKSGGDVTTFGSPTAFAVNKNAAHSEEAKKFIEWAAGEEGAKVISKIGVVPALQNDAVTDAYFTLDGLPTDDLSKKAFTPDKTALEMPVSDKSAATDKILNQEHDLIMVGERSVADGITEMGKRVKSEVLGK
;
A
#
# COMPACT_ATOMS: atom_id res chain seq x y z
N MET A 1 7.49 69.95 2.41
CA MET A 1 7.16 70.97 3.46
C MET A 1 6.43 70.32 4.60
N LYS A 2 6.85 70.63 5.84
CA LYS A 2 6.37 70.24 7.18
C LYS A 2 6.73 68.77 7.58
N ARG A 3 7.73 68.49 8.32
CA ARG A 3 8.41 68.74 9.62
C ARG A 3 7.48 68.81 10.78
N THR A 4 7.81 67.93 11.76
CA THR A 4 7.73 68.04 13.25
C THR A 4 7.08 66.76 13.85
N THR A 5 7.46 66.20 15.00
CA THR A 5 8.54 66.42 15.95
C THR A 5 8.67 65.19 16.85
N LEU A 6 9.87 64.95 17.36
CA LEU A 6 10.16 63.99 18.44
C LEU A 6 9.50 64.37 19.76
N ALA A 7 9.16 63.42 20.59
CA ALA A 7 9.13 63.57 22.04
C ALA A 7 9.67 62.27 22.68
N ALA A 8 10.84 62.43 23.30
CA ALA A 8 11.46 61.49 24.23
C ALA A 8 10.95 61.77 25.62
N ILE A 9 10.63 60.76 26.40
CA ILE A 9 10.54 60.83 27.86
C ILE A 9 11.35 59.67 28.42
N ALA A 10 12.34 60.06 29.25
CA ALA A 10 13.22 59.15 29.99
C ALA A 10 12.79 59.09 31.48
N LEU A 11 13.33 58.09 32.15
CA LEU A 11 13.46 57.81 33.60
C LEU A 11 12.30 57.06 34.27
N ALA A 12 12.56 55.87 34.87
CA ALA A 12 13.30 55.73 36.12
C ALA A 12 13.71 54.26 36.36
N VAL A 13 14.92 54.10 36.82
CA VAL A 13 15.54 52.86 37.32
C VAL A 13 15.03 52.57 38.71
N THR A 14 14.56 51.35 38.98
CA THR A 14 14.54 50.75 40.32
C THR A 14 15.04 49.32 40.24
N ALA A 15 16.17 49.04 40.87
CA ALA A 15 16.78 47.73 40.98
C ALA A 15 15.97 46.85 41.94
N GLY A 16 15.53 45.70 41.44
CA GLY A 16 15.00 44.61 42.23
C GLY A 16 15.70 43.33 41.82
N LEU A 17 16.62 42.82 42.64
CA LEU A 17 17.18 41.48 42.51
C LEU A 17 16.06 40.46 42.76
N GLY A 18 15.63 39.79 41.72
CA GLY A 18 14.77 38.61 41.76
C GLY A 18 15.46 37.46 41.01
N MET A 19 15.71 36.36 41.70
CA MET A 19 16.25 35.12 41.16
C MET A 19 15.40 34.65 39.99
N THR A 20 15.94 34.71 38.78
CA THR A 20 15.33 34.07 37.58
C THR A 20 15.77 32.62 37.52
N GLY A 21 14.86 31.71 37.91
CA GLY A 21 14.92 30.32 37.51
C GLY A 21 14.88 30.22 35.99
N CYS A 22 15.73 29.38 35.40
CA CYS A 22 15.72 29.02 33.99
C CYS A 22 14.36 28.41 33.63
N ALA A 23 13.48 29.20 33.00
CA ALA A 23 12.35 28.63 32.25
C ALA A 23 12.92 28.08 30.95
N GLY A 24 13.14 26.76 30.92
CA GLY A 24 13.35 26.03 29.67
C GLY A 24 12.14 26.27 28.77
N ALA A 25 12.38 26.61 27.50
CA ALA A 25 11.35 26.66 26.50
C ALA A 25 10.69 25.27 26.45
N ALA A 26 9.44 25.16 26.89
CA ALA A 26 8.64 23.99 26.73
C ALA A 26 8.41 23.82 25.21
N GLY A 27 9.01 22.78 24.63
CA GLY A 27 8.60 22.28 23.33
C GLY A 27 7.11 21.89 23.35
N PRO A 28 6.49 21.65 22.20
CA PRO A 28 5.09 21.20 22.16
C PRO A 28 4.95 20.00 23.10
N ALA A 29 3.99 20.08 24.03
CA ALA A 29 3.75 19.01 24.98
C ALA A 29 3.42 17.73 24.20
N GLU A 30 4.23 16.69 24.38
CA GLU A 30 3.88 15.35 23.90
C GLU A 30 2.54 14.96 24.52
N PRO A 31 1.62 14.35 23.74
CA PRO A 31 0.37 13.84 24.28
C PRO A 31 0.72 12.87 25.43
N GLN A 32 0.22 13.13 26.63
CA GLN A 32 0.45 12.26 27.78
C GLN A 32 -0.48 11.04 27.66
N ALA A 33 0.09 9.84 27.87
CA ALA A 33 -0.71 8.62 28.01
C ALA A 33 -1.81 8.82 29.04
N GLN A 34 -2.96 8.19 28.85
CA GLN A 34 -4.00 8.16 29.88
C GLN A 34 -3.42 7.56 31.16
N GLU A 35 -3.69 8.22 32.30
CA GLU A 35 -3.06 7.89 33.58
C GLU A 35 -3.25 6.39 33.90
N GLY A 36 -2.14 5.65 34.05
CA GLY A 36 -2.11 4.21 34.35
C GLY A 36 -2.12 3.25 33.16
N LYS A 37 -2.05 3.74 31.90
CA LYS A 37 -1.90 2.90 30.71
C LYS A 37 -0.49 2.97 30.11
N THR A 38 -0.08 1.88 29.45
CA THR A 38 1.13 1.87 28.62
C THR A 38 0.77 2.47 27.25
N ARG A 39 1.43 3.57 26.89
CA ARG A 39 1.30 4.16 25.55
C ARG A 39 2.15 3.37 24.57
N LEU A 40 1.52 2.76 23.57
CA LEU A 40 2.20 2.04 22.49
C LEU A 40 2.08 2.85 21.19
N THR A 41 3.20 3.26 20.63
CA THR A 41 3.23 4.04 19.39
C THR A 41 3.38 3.14 18.18
N VAL A 42 2.53 3.33 17.16
CA VAL A 42 2.52 2.51 15.93
C VAL A 42 2.55 3.40 14.70
N SER A 43 3.58 3.27 13.86
CA SER A 43 3.61 4.01 12.59
C SER A 43 2.62 3.42 11.58
N VAL A 44 1.78 4.28 11.00
CA VAL A 44 0.71 3.93 10.07
C VAL A 44 0.63 4.95 8.94
N TRP A 45 -0.19 4.68 7.94
CA TRP A 45 -0.44 5.65 6.87
C TRP A 45 -1.92 5.92 6.68
N ASN A 46 -2.25 7.21 6.42
CA ASN A 46 -3.62 7.66 6.14
C ASN A 46 -4.64 7.03 7.11
N TYR A 47 -4.41 7.16 8.41
CA TYR A 47 -5.14 6.45 9.48
C TYR A 47 -6.66 6.49 9.30
N GLU A 48 -7.23 7.67 9.01
CA GLU A 48 -8.66 7.84 8.77
C GLU A 48 -9.15 7.14 7.49
N GLY A 49 -8.28 6.95 6.51
CA GLY A 49 -8.60 6.33 5.22
C GLY A 49 -8.23 4.85 5.13
N THR A 50 -7.62 4.30 6.18
CA THR A 50 -7.11 2.92 6.22
C THR A 50 -7.72 2.19 7.42
N PRO A 51 -8.96 1.68 7.29
CA PRO A 51 -9.80 1.26 8.41
C PRO A 51 -9.24 0.09 9.22
N GLU A 52 -8.31 -0.70 8.65
CA GLU A 52 -7.70 -1.81 9.39
C GLU A 52 -6.89 -1.35 10.60
N PHE A 53 -6.22 -0.21 10.55
CA PHE A 53 -5.43 0.27 11.68
C PHE A 53 -6.33 0.56 12.88
N LYS A 54 -7.41 1.32 12.64
CA LYS A 54 -8.37 1.59 13.70
C LYS A 54 -9.00 0.31 14.25
N ALA A 55 -9.37 -0.62 13.38
CA ALA A 55 -9.98 -1.88 13.81
C ALA A 55 -9.01 -2.73 14.66
N LEU A 56 -7.74 -2.82 14.27
CA LEU A 56 -6.72 -3.54 15.04
C LEU A 56 -6.45 -2.85 16.38
N PHE A 57 -6.36 -1.53 16.40
CA PHE A 57 -6.07 -0.78 17.64
C PHE A 57 -7.22 -0.87 18.63
N ASP A 58 -8.45 -0.58 18.20
CA ASP A 58 -9.65 -0.72 19.03
C ASP A 58 -9.80 -2.18 19.55
N GLY A 59 -9.54 -3.18 18.70
CA GLY A 59 -9.60 -4.59 19.06
C GLY A 59 -8.55 -5.00 20.10
N TYR A 60 -7.31 -4.55 19.91
CA TYR A 60 -6.24 -4.83 20.86
C TYR A 60 -6.46 -4.15 22.21
N GLU A 61 -6.86 -2.88 22.22
CA GLU A 61 -7.15 -2.11 23.43
C GLU A 61 -8.33 -2.70 24.21
N ALA A 62 -9.37 -3.18 23.50
CA ALA A 62 -10.50 -3.88 24.14
C ALA A 62 -10.06 -5.16 24.85
N ALA A 63 -9.13 -5.92 24.28
CA ALA A 63 -8.52 -7.10 24.87
C ALA A 63 -7.48 -6.76 25.95
N ASN A 64 -6.85 -5.60 25.87
CA ASN A 64 -5.75 -5.15 26.73
C ASN A 64 -6.03 -3.74 27.30
N PRO A 65 -6.94 -3.58 28.29
CA PRO A 65 -7.41 -2.25 28.73
C PRO A 65 -6.33 -1.36 29.38
N LYS A 66 -5.14 -1.91 29.65
CA LYS A 66 -3.99 -1.18 30.17
C LYS A 66 -3.08 -0.63 29.08
N VAL A 67 -3.43 -0.79 27.83
CA VAL A 67 -2.70 -0.26 26.68
C VAL A 67 -3.52 0.86 26.04
N ASP A 68 -2.82 1.85 25.49
CA ASP A 68 -3.35 2.98 24.74
C ASP A 68 -2.49 3.11 23.47
N ILE A 69 -3.05 2.79 22.30
CA ILE A 69 -2.30 2.80 21.05
C ILE A 69 -2.40 4.16 20.38
N GLU A 70 -1.25 4.77 20.15
CA GLU A 70 -1.14 6.05 19.46
C GLU A 70 -0.64 5.85 18.04
N PRO A 71 -1.44 6.19 17.01
CA PRO A 71 -0.98 6.16 15.64
C PRO A 71 0.00 7.30 15.35
N VAL A 72 1.17 6.95 14.82
CA VAL A 72 2.09 7.89 14.16
C VAL A 72 1.69 7.94 12.70
N ASP A 73 0.73 8.83 12.36
CA ASP A 73 0.11 8.88 11.05
C ASP A 73 0.97 9.65 10.04
N ILE A 74 1.21 9.04 8.89
CA ILE A 74 2.02 9.56 7.80
C ILE A 74 1.22 9.44 6.50
N LEU A 75 1.37 10.38 5.56
CA LEU A 75 0.77 10.24 4.24
C LEU A 75 1.32 8.99 3.53
N ALA A 76 0.44 8.21 2.89
CA ALA A 76 0.80 6.93 2.30
C ALA A 76 1.94 7.02 1.28
N ASP A 77 1.98 8.09 0.46
CA ASP A 77 3.01 8.28 -0.55
C ASP A 77 4.37 8.68 0.06
N ASP A 78 4.34 9.34 1.22
CA ASP A 78 5.53 9.81 1.94
C ASP A 78 6.05 8.75 2.93
N TYR A 79 5.25 7.71 3.22
CA TYR A 79 5.51 6.74 4.30
C TYR A 79 6.90 6.09 4.22
N PRO A 80 7.33 5.50 3.07
CA PRO A 80 8.64 4.84 3.00
C PRO A 80 9.81 5.79 3.28
N GLN A 81 9.76 7.01 2.72
CA GLN A 81 10.80 8.01 2.91
C GLN A 81 10.82 8.53 4.36
N LYS A 82 9.64 8.74 4.94
CA LYS A 82 9.50 9.25 6.31
C LYS A 82 10.01 8.24 7.34
N VAL A 83 9.60 6.97 7.24
CA VAL A 83 10.09 5.89 8.13
C VAL A 83 11.59 5.71 8.01
N THR A 84 12.15 5.76 6.79
CA THR A 84 13.60 5.74 6.58
C THR A 84 14.30 6.87 7.34
N THR A 85 13.76 8.08 7.28
CA THR A 85 14.32 9.26 7.97
C THR A 85 14.18 9.13 9.48
N MET A 86 13.05 8.64 9.99
CA MET A 86 12.81 8.39 11.42
C MET A 86 13.85 7.41 11.98
N LEU A 87 14.02 6.26 11.30
CA LEU A 87 14.98 5.24 11.71
C LEU A 87 16.44 5.74 11.67
N ALA A 88 16.81 6.53 10.66
CA ALA A 88 18.12 7.14 10.58
C ALA A 88 18.36 8.20 11.69
N GLY A 89 17.30 8.84 12.15
CA GLY A 89 17.31 9.82 13.25
C GLY A 89 17.25 9.21 14.65
N GLY A 90 17.17 7.88 14.78
CA GLY A 90 17.06 7.22 16.08
C GLY A 90 15.69 7.31 16.73
N ASP A 91 14.63 7.43 15.92
CA ASP A 91 13.23 7.46 16.35
C ASP A 91 12.87 6.27 17.25
N THR A 92 12.00 6.49 18.22
CA THR A 92 11.62 5.52 19.26
C THR A 92 10.20 4.99 19.13
N THR A 93 9.53 5.22 18.01
CA THR A 93 8.23 4.60 17.70
C THR A 93 8.31 3.10 17.94
N ASP A 94 7.40 2.53 18.72
CA ASP A 94 7.51 1.14 19.20
C ASP A 94 7.32 0.12 18.09
N VAL A 95 6.25 0.27 17.31
CA VAL A 95 5.88 -0.63 16.21
C VAL A 95 5.97 0.11 14.89
N LEU A 96 6.62 -0.51 13.93
CA LEU A 96 6.72 -0.02 12.56
C LEU A 96 5.90 -0.91 11.64
N THR A 97 5.03 -0.32 10.83
CA THR A 97 4.30 -1.07 9.80
C THR A 97 5.17 -1.22 8.56
N MET A 98 5.49 -2.45 8.20
CA MET A 98 6.17 -2.79 6.96
C MET A 98 5.13 -2.82 5.84
N LYS A 99 5.01 -1.71 5.11
CA LYS A 99 4.03 -1.52 4.03
C LYS A 99 4.21 -2.53 2.91
N ASN A 100 5.44 -2.97 2.69
CA ASN A 100 5.85 -3.98 1.74
C ASN A 100 7.22 -4.57 2.11
N VAL A 101 7.68 -5.55 1.35
CA VAL A 101 8.97 -6.22 1.58
C VAL A 101 10.18 -5.42 1.09
N ILE A 102 9.97 -4.36 0.30
CA ILE A 102 11.06 -3.58 -0.34
C ILE A 102 11.92 -2.88 0.71
N ASP A 103 11.27 -2.09 1.57
CA ASP A 103 11.95 -1.35 2.63
C ASP A 103 12.32 -2.24 3.82
N TYR A 104 11.52 -3.28 4.09
CA TYR A 104 11.77 -4.24 5.16
C TYR A 104 13.18 -4.84 5.09
N SER A 105 13.57 -5.37 3.93
CA SER A 105 14.89 -5.97 3.74
C SER A 105 16.02 -5.04 4.15
N ARG A 106 15.91 -3.76 3.78
CA ARG A 106 16.89 -2.74 4.11
C ARG A 106 16.93 -2.45 5.62
N TYR A 107 15.77 -2.32 6.27
CA TYR A 107 15.72 -2.04 7.71
C TYR A 107 16.25 -3.20 8.53
N ALA A 108 15.92 -4.43 8.17
CA ALA A 108 16.42 -5.65 8.80
C ALA A 108 17.94 -5.77 8.65
N SER A 109 18.47 -5.62 7.44
CA SER A 109 19.91 -5.70 7.16
C SER A 109 20.73 -4.61 7.86
N ASN A 110 20.15 -3.42 8.05
CA ASN A 110 20.78 -2.32 8.77
C ASN A 110 20.68 -2.44 10.31
N GLY A 111 20.07 -3.52 10.84
CA GLY A 111 19.90 -3.73 12.27
C GLY A 111 18.97 -2.70 12.93
N GLN A 112 18.02 -2.15 12.19
CA GLN A 112 17.05 -1.13 12.65
C GLN A 112 15.78 -1.74 13.27
N LEU A 113 15.62 -3.06 13.17
CA LEU A 113 14.51 -3.83 13.71
C LEU A 113 15.00 -4.81 14.78
N GLN A 114 14.13 -5.19 15.71
CA GLN A 114 14.38 -6.25 16.68
C GLN A 114 14.02 -7.60 16.07
N GLU A 115 14.78 -8.65 16.42
CA GLU A 115 14.41 -10.03 16.14
C GLU A 115 13.17 -10.41 16.96
N ILE A 116 12.20 -11.05 16.28
CA ILE A 116 10.92 -11.47 16.88
C ILE A 116 10.62 -12.96 16.68
N ASN A 117 11.63 -13.82 16.58
CA ASN A 117 11.43 -15.27 16.47
C ASN A 117 10.52 -15.81 17.56
N SER A 118 10.64 -15.31 18.81
CA SER A 118 9.79 -15.70 19.92
C SER A 118 8.30 -15.43 19.70
N VAL A 119 7.97 -14.39 18.93
CA VAL A 119 6.59 -14.09 18.51
C VAL A 119 6.17 -15.03 17.38
N VAL A 120 7.00 -15.19 16.37
CA VAL A 120 6.69 -16.03 15.21
C VAL A 120 6.52 -17.50 15.61
N ASP A 121 7.23 -17.96 16.63
CA ASP A 121 7.12 -19.34 17.14
C ASP A 121 5.77 -19.63 17.82
N THR A 122 5.01 -18.62 18.22
CA THR A 122 3.65 -18.77 18.78
C THR A 122 2.55 -18.74 17.71
N LEU A 123 2.87 -18.30 16.47
CA LEU A 123 1.91 -18.16 15.39
C LEU A 123 1.72 -19.48 14.62
N ASP A 124 0.58 -19.61 13.99
CA ASP A 124 0.27 -20.70 13.05
C ASP A 124 1.01 -20.47 11.71
N LYS A 125 2.29 -20.85 11.68
CA LYS A 125 3.20 -20.57 10.55
C LYS A 125 2.75 -21.25 9.26
N ASP A 126 2.10 -22.39 9.34
CA ASP A 126 1.68 -23.16 8.16
C ASP A 126 0.53 -22.47 7.40
N ASN A 127 -0.29 -21.70 8.12
CA ASN A 127 -1.41 -20.94 7.56
C ASN A 127 -1.16 -19.43 7.49
N LEU A 128 0.07 -18.96 7.79
CA LEU A 128 0.42 -17.54 7.79
C LEU A 128 1.07 -17.13 6.46
N ALA A 129 0.25 -16.73 5.50
CA ALA A 129 0.68 -16.37 4.17
C ALA A 129 1.69 -15.21 4.18
N GLY A 130 2.74 -15.32 3.38
CA GLY A 130 3.76 -14.30 3.22
C GLY A 130 4.79 -14.23 4.35
N LEU A 131 4.74 -15.13 5.34
CA LEU A 131 5.70 -15.15 6.45
C LEU A 131 7.16 -15.32 5.97
N ASP A 132 7.39 -16.16 4.98
CA ASP A 132 8.73 -16.44 4.44
C ASP A 132 9.42 -15.18 3.89
N ALA A 133 8.65 -14.21 3.43
CA ALA A 133 9.17 -12.92 2.95
C ALA A 133 9.86 -12.08 4.06
N PHE A 134 9.60 -12.42 5.32
CA PHE A 134 10.17 -11.75 6.49
C PHE A 134 11.27 -12.57 7.18
N ASN A 135 11.70 -13.68 6.56
CA ASN A 135 12.82 -14.47 7.03
C ASN A 135 14.14 -13.96 6.43
N VAL A 136 15.08 -13.60 7.29
CA VAL A 136 16.45 -13.23 6.91
C VAL A 136 17.41 -14.14 7.67
N ASP A 137 18.00 -15.08 7.00
CA ASP A 137 18.97 -16.04 7.57
C ASP A 137 18.44 -16.79 8.81
N GLY A 138 17.20 -17.23 8.78
CA GLY A 138 16.53 -17.94 9.89
C GLY A 138 16.02 -17.03 11.00
N LYS A 139 16.05 -15.72 10.81
CA LYS A 139 15.56 -14.72 11.76
C LYS A 139 14.38 -13.95 11.17
N TYR A 140 13.37 -13.76 11.99
CA TYR A 140 12.23 -12.93 11.67
C TYR A 140 12.33 -11.58 12.38
N PHE A 141 12.12 -10.49 11.63
CA PHE A 141 12.10 -9.12 12.15
C PHE A 141 10.74 -8.44 11.98
N ALA A 142 9.80 -9.12 11.34
CA ALA A 142 8.40 -8.71 11.20
C ALA A 142 7.49 -9.94 11.10
N ALA A 143 6.21 -9.77 11.45
CA ALA A 143 5.18 -10.78 11.25
C ALA A 143 4.04 -10.18 10.40
N PRO A 144 3.61 -10.86 9.32
CA PRO A 144 2.54 -10.37 8.47
C PRO A 144 1.19 -10.47 9.18
N TYR A 145 0.39 -9.39 9.09
CA TYR A 145 -0.99 -9.41 9.56
C TYR A 145 -1.98 -9.44 8.39
N ARG A 146 -1.54 -9.00 7.20
CA ARG A 146 -2.34 -8.87 5.99
C ARG A 146 -1.57 -9.38 4.79
N GLN A 147 -2.27 -10.08 3.87
CA GLN A 147 -1.73 -10.54 2.59
C GLN A 147 -2.54 -9.93 1.47
N ASP A 148 -1.94 -9.00 0.75
CA ASP A 148 -2.58 -8.42 -0.43
C ASP A 148 -2.10 -9.09 -1.71
N PHE A 149 -3.01 -9.15 -2.68
CA PHE A 149 -2.72 -9.52 -4.05
C PHE A 149 -3.61 -8.73 -5.02
N TRP A 150 -3.23 -8.69 -6.29
CA TRP A 150 -3.92 -7.90 -7.29
C TRP A 150 -4.95 -8.73 -8.04
N LEU A 151 -6.08 -8.06 -8.33
CA LEU A 151 -7.19 -8.60 -9.10
C LEU A 151 -7.84 -7.49 -9.93
N LEU A 152 -8.80 -7.82 -10.76
CA LEU A 152 -9.50 -6.87 -11.63
C LEU A 152 -10.84 -6.50 -11.00
N TYR A 153 -11.00 -5.23 -10.61
CA TYR A 153 -12.30 -4.65 -10.27
C TYR A 153 -13.04 -4.26 -11.53
N TYR A 154 -14.35 -4.47 -11.58
CA TYR A 154 -15.17 -4.02 -12.68
C TYR A 154 -16.54 -3.49 -12.23
N ASN A 155 -17.05 -2.50 -12.96
CA ASN A 155 -18.36 -1.88 -12.71
C ASN A 155 -19.42 -2.62 -13.56
N LYS A 156 -20.27 -3.40 -12.88
CA LYS A 156 -21.30 -4.23 -13.52
C LYS A 156 -22.31 -3.41 -14.34
N ASP A 157 -22.64 -2.19 -13.87
CA ASP A 157 -23.62 -1.35 -14.55
C ASP A 157 -23.05 -0.77 -15.86
N LEU A 158 -21.76 -0.38 -15.88
CA LEU A 158 -21.09 0.08 -17.10
C LEU A 158 -20.91 -1.04 -18.12
N LEU A 159 -20.54 -2.25 -17.69
CA LEU A 159 -20.46 -3.41 -18.58
C LEU A 159 -21.83 -3.73 -19.18
N LYS A 160 -22.87 -3.79 -18.34
CA LYS A 160 -24.25 -4.04 -18.77
C LYS A 160 -24.74 -2.97 -19.75
N ALA A 161 -24.46 -1.70 -19.50
CA ALA A 161 -24.84 -0.60 -20.41
C ALA A 161 -24.15 -0.72 -21.79
N ALA A 162 -22.95 -1.29 -21.84
CA ALA A 162 -22.22 -1.57 -23.08
C ALA A 162 -22.61 -2.91 -23.76
N GLY A 163 -23.54 -3.67 -23.17
CA GLY A 163 -23.92 -5.01 -23.65
C GLY A 163 -22.76 -6.01 -23.57
N VAL A 164 -22.01 -5.96 -22.46
CA VAL A 164 -20.85 -6.83 -22.20
C VAL A 164 -21.14 -7.67 -20.96
N GLU A 165 -20.78 -8.94 -21.01
CA GLU A 165 -20.82 -9.85 -19.86
C GLU A 165 -19.65 -9.58 -18.90
N ASP A 166 -19.70 -10.19 -17.71
CA ASP A 166 -18.64 -10.07 -16.70
C ASP A 166 -17.30 -10.59 -17.25
N PRO A 167 -16.15 -9.95 -16.93
CA PRO A 167 -14.88 -10.15 -17.62
C PRO A 167 -14.15 -11.41 -17.12
N ALA A 168 -14.65 -12.58 -17.49
CA ALA A 168 -14.05 -13.87 -17.12
C ALA A 168 -12.88 -14.23 -18.05
N ASP A 169 -11.81 -14.80 -17.47
CA ASP A 169 -10.66 -15.41 -18.14
C ASP A 169 -10.03 -14.56 -19.27
N LEU A 170 -9.92 -13.26 -19.08
CA LEU A 170 -9.35 -12.33 -20.07
C LEU A 170 -7.86 -12.57 -20.29
N THR A 171 -7.44 -12.56 -21.55
CA THR A 171 -6.07 -12.24 -21.92
C THR A 171 -5.82 -10.73 -21.89
N TRP A 172 -4.56 -10.30 -21.91
CA TRP A 172 -4.23 -8.86 -21.97
C TRP A 172 -4.74 -8.18 -23.24
N ASP A 173 -4.75 -8.90 -24.38
CA ASP A 173 -5.30 -8.38 -25.64
C ASP A 173 -6.82 -8.21 -25.55
N GLU A 174 -7.53 -9.19 -25.00
CA GLU A 174 -8.98 -9.10 -24.77
C GLU A 174 -9.34 -8.01 -23.77
N TYR A 175 -8.56 -7.88 -22.69
CA TYR A 175 -8.70 -6.79 -21.73
C TYR A 175 -8.54 -5.41 -22.39
N ALA A 176 -7.50 -5.22 -23.22
CA ALA A 176 -7.28 -3.96 -23.93
C ALA A 176 -8.40 -3.65 -24.94
N ALA A 177 -8.86 -4.66 -25.68
CA ALA A 177 -9.99 -4.52 -26.58
C ALA A 177 -11.28 -4.18 -25.83
N LEU A 178 -11.54 -4.84 -24.71
CA LEU A 178 -12.68 -4.56 -23.83
C LEU A 178 -12.62 -3.15 -23.25
N ALA A 179 -11.47 -2.70 -22.75
CA ALA A 179 -11.29 -1.35 -22.25
C ALA A 179 -11.63 -0.29 -23.32
N LYS A 180 -11.15 -0.47 -24.56
CA LYS A 180 -11.50 0.44 -25.66
C LYS A 180 -12.99 0.44 -25.94
N LYS A 181 -13.65 -0.72 -25.92
CA LYS A 181 -15.11 -0.84 -26.13
C LYS A 181 -15.91 -0.15 -25.02
N LEU A 182 -15.47 -0.21 -23.76
CA LEU A 182 -16.15 0.37 -22.60
C LEU A 182 -15.92 1.89 -22.45
N THR A 183 -14.97 2.45 -23.22
CA THR A 183 -14.67 3.88 -23.17
C THR A 183 -15.81 4.67 -23.81
N THR A 184 -16.36 5.62 -23.03
CA THR A 184 -17.51 6.43 -23.47
C THR A 184 -17.53 7.79 -22.79
N THR A 185 -18.59 8.54 -23.02
CA THR A 185 -18.89 9.78 -22.29
C THR A 185 -20.13 9.56 -21.43
N GLY A 186 -20.05 9.88 -20.18
CA GLY A 186 -21.18 9.78 -19.26
C GLY A 186 -22.29 10.80 -19.56
N ALA A 187 -23.46 10.60 -18.97
CA ALA A 187 -24.60 11.51 -19.14
C ALA A 187 -24.31 12.95 -18.63
N ASP A 188 -23.36 13.11 -17.74
CA ASP A 188 -22.86 14.41 -17.22
C ASP A 188 -21.79 15.08 -18.13
N GLY A 189 -21.50 14.47 -19.25
CA GLY A 189 -20.49 14.94 -20.22
C GLY A 189 -19.05 14.62 -19.84
N LYS A 190 -18.81 13.91 -18.73
CA LYS A 190 -17.45 13.50 -18.33
C LYS A 190 -17.01 12.23 -19.05
N ALA A 191 -15.70 12.09 -19.21
CA ALA A 191 -15.13 10.85 -19.74
C ALA A 191 -15.37 9.68 -18.77
N VAL A 192 -15.79 8.54 -19.34
CA VAL A 192 -15.81 7.25 -18.68
C VAL A 192 -14.75 6.40 -19.38
N TYR A 193 -13.68 6.11 -18.69
CA TYR A 193 -12.58 5.30 -19.18
C TYR A 193 -12.92 3.81 -19.10
N GLY A 194 -12.56 3.05 -20.11
CA GLY A 194 -12.79 1.60 -20.08
C GLY A 194 -11.97 0.90 -19.01
N THR A 195 -10.82 1.50 -18.64
CA THR A 195 -10.04 1.07 -17.49
C THR A 195 -9.32 2.26 -16.82
N TYR A 196 -8.81 2.04 -15.61
CA TYR A 196 -7.89 2.97 -14.95
C TYR A 196 -6.67 2.22 -14.45
N HIS A 197 -5.50 2.57 -14.96
CA HIS A 197 -4.22 2.15 -14.42
C HIS A 197 -3.71 3.24 -13.48
N HIS A 198 -3.54 2.88 -12.22
CA HIS A 198 -2.96 3.82 -11.25
C HIS A 198 -1.47 4.04 -11.57
N VAL A 199 -0.91 5.16 -11.10
CA VAL A 199 0.44 5.63 -11.48
C VAL A 199 1.60 4.79 -10.90
N TRP A 200 1.31 3.68 -10.24
CA TRP A 200 2.35 2.80 -9.72
C TRP A 200 2.93 1.89 -10.79
N ARG A 201 4.25 1.69 -10.77
CA ARG A 201 4.93 0.77 -11.70
C ARG A 201 4.40 -0.67 -11.63
N SER A 202 3.91 -1.07 -10.46
CA SER A 202 3.42 -2.43 -10.20
C SER A 202 2.31 -2.87 -11.15
N VAL A 203 1.43 -1.94 -11.57
CA VAL A 203 0.34 -2.21 -12.53
C VAL A 203 0.88 -2.75 -13.87
N ILE A 204 2.14 -2.47 -14.19
CA ILE A 204 2.80 -2.88 -15.44
C ILE A 204 3.94 -3.85 -15.14
N GLN A 205 4.90 -3.43 -14.30
CA GLN A 205 6.14 -4.19 -14.11
C GLN A 205 5.95 -5.42 -13.25
N ALA A 206 5.21 -5.33 -12.13
CA ALA A 206 5.09 -6.46 -11.21
C ALA A 206 4.26 -7.60 -11.82
N ILE A 207 3.17 -7.28 -12.53
CA ILE A 207 2.40 -8.31 -13.22
C ILE A 207 3.19 -8.95 -14.38
N ALA A 208 3.95 -8.15 -15.11
CA ALA A 208 4.84 -8.66 -16.17
C ALA A 208 5.89 -9.61 -15.59
N ALA A 209 6.52 -9.23 -14.48
CA ALA A 209 7.48 -10.09 -13.79
C ALA A 209 6.82 -11.38 -13.30
N ALA A 210 5.67 -11.31 -12.66
CA ALA A 210 4.95 -12.48 -12.14
C ALA A 210 4.59 -13.49 -13.24
N GLN A 211 4.08 -13.00 -14.37
CA GLN A 211 3.61 -13.84 -15.47
C GLN A 211 4.71 -14.32 -16.43
N ASN A 212 5.94 -13.83 -16.28
CA ASN A 212 7.11 -14.25 -17.06
C ASN A 212 8.21 -14.90 -16.21
N ASP A 213 7.98 -15.12 -14.91
CA ASP A 213 9.03 -15.53 -13.95
C ASP A 213 10.27 -14.61 -14.02
N GLY A 214 10.01 -13.30 -14.21
CA GLY A 214 11.05 -12.31 -14.47
C GLY A 214 11.81 -11.90 -13.20
N ASP A 215 13.14 -11.89 -13.29
CA ASP A 215 14.00 -11.43 -12.20
C ASP A 215 14.07 -9.89 -12.17
N GLN A 216 13.35 -9.28 -11.25
CA GLN A 216 13.31 -7.82 -11.10
C GLN A 216 14.63 -7.22 -10.55
N ILE A 217 15.58 -8.01 -10.08
CA ILE A 217 16.88 -7.54 -9.56
C ILE A 217 18.02 -7.79 -10.53
N GLY A 218 17.88 -8.76 -11.43
CA GLY A 218 18.96 -9.25 -12.30
C GLY A 218 19.48 -8.26 -13.35
N GLY A 219 18.73 -7.20 -13.65
CA GLY A 219 19.14 -6.20 -14.65
C GLY A 219 18.87 -6.60 -16.09
N ASP A 220 17.98 -7.55 -16.33
CA ASP A 220 17.41 -7.86 -17.65
C ASP A 220 15.88 -7.75 -17.56
N TYR A 221 15.31 -6.79 -18.27
CA TYR A 221 13.91 -6.40 -18.12
C TYR A 221 13.09 -6.49 -19.41
N GLY A 222 13.55 -7.26 -20.40
CA GLY A 222 12.82 -7.47 -21.65
C GLY A 222 11.39 -7.97 -21.45
N PHE A 223 11.12 -8.68 -20.37
CA PHE A 223 9.79 -9.18 -20.02
C PHE A 223 8.77 -8.07 -19.65
N PHE A 224 9.17 -6.81 -19.50
CA PHE A 224 8.26 -5.69 -19.30
C PHE A 224 7.64 -5.16 -20.61
N GLU A 225 8.22 -5.45 -21.76
CA GLU A 225 7.92 -4.78 -23.04
C GLU A 225 6.45 -4.86 -23.42
N ASP A 226 5.86 -6.06 -23.38
CA ASP A 226 4.46 -6.29 -23.79
C ASP A 226 3.48 -5.48 -22.92
N GLN A 227 3.72 -5.45 -21.59
CA GLN A 227 2.85 -4.73 -20.67
C GLN A 227 2.96 -3.21 -20.82
N TYR A 228 4.16 -2.68 -21.09
CA TYR A 228 4.30 -1.27 -21.44
C TYR A 228 3.60 -0.93 -22.72
N ASN A 229 3.75 -1.75 -23.77
CA ASN A 229 3.05 -1.54 -25.04
C ASN A 229 1.54 -1.53 -24.87
N THR A 230 0.99 -2.46 -24.09
CA THR A 230 -0.44 -2.50 -23.73
C THR A 230 -0.89 -1.23 -23.01
N ALA A 231 -0.15 -0.78 -22.00
CA ALA A 231 -0.50 0.40 -21.22
C ALA A 231 -0.43 1.70 -22.06
N LEU A 232 0.58 1.84 -22.90
CA LEU A 232 0.72 3.00 -23.78
C LEU A 232 -0.35 3.01 -24.90
N ASP A 233 -0.75 1.85 -25.41
CA ASP A 233 -1.85 1.73 -26.37
C ASP A 233 -3.20 2.12 -25.72
N LEU A 234 -3.45 1.73 -24.48
CA LEU A 234 -4.62 2.17 -23.71
C LEU A 234 -4.64 3.69 -23.49
N GLN A 235 -3.51 4.31 -23.19
CA GLN A 235 -3.41 5.77 -23.10
C GLN A 235 -3.66 6.44 -24.45
N LYS A 236 -2.97 5.99 -25.49
CA LYS A 236 -3.08 6.54 -26.85
C LYS A 236 -4.49 6.45 -27.41
N SER A 237 -5.22 5.38 -27.10
CA SER A 237 -6.62 5.20 -27.50
C SER A 237 -7.62 5.98 -26.65
N GLY A 238 -7.19 6.60 -25.53
CA GLY A 238 -8.07 7.24 -24.56
C GLY A 238 -8.86 6.25 -23.69
N ALA A 239 -8.51 4.97 -23.70
CA ALA A 239 -9.19 3.96 -22.92
C ALA A 239 -8.83 3.99 -21.42
N THR A 240 -7.76 4.68 -21.06
CA THR A 240 -7.40 5.01 -19.68
C THR A 240 -7.02 6.50 -19.58
N LEU A 241 -7.11 7.05 -18.36
CA LEU A 241 -6.61 8.39 -18.08
C LEU A 241 -5.11 8.45 -18.34
N ASP A 242 -4.66 9.51 -19.01
CA ASP A 242 -3.24 9.77 -19.28
C ASP A 242 -2.42 9.77 -17.97
N PHE A 243 -1.27 9.08 -17.99
CA PHE A 243 -0.40 8.91 -16.82
C PHE A 243 0.10 10.25 -16.26
N GLY A 244 0.55 11.16 -17.13
CA GLY A 244 1.04 12.48 -16.73
C GLY A 244 -0.06 13.29 -16.05
N THR A 245 -1.28 13.22 -16.58
CA THR A 245 -2.47 13.84 -16.00
C THR A 245 -2.80 13.21 -14.64
N ALA A 246 -2.87 11.88 -14.57
CA ALA A 246 -3.16 11.18 -13.32
C ALA A 246 -2.15 11.52 -12.22
N LYS A 247 -0.85 11.57 -12.57
CA LYS A 247 0.24 11.86 -11.65
C LYS A 247 0.25 13.32 -11.18
N SER A 248 0.12 14.26 -12.11
CA SER A 248 0.14 15.69 -11.79
C SER A 248 -1.07 16.14 -10.97
N GLN A 249 -2.25 15.57 -11.23
CA GLN A 249 -3.48 15.85 -10.50
C GLN A 249 -3.63 14.99 -9.21
N LYS A 250 -2.71 14.07 -8.96
CA LYS A 250 -2.80 13.10 -7.87
C LYS A 250 -4.15 12.36 -7.87
N THR A 251 -4.56 11.90 -9.05
CA THR A 251 -5.87 11.29 -9.26
C THR A 251 -6.01 10.03 -8.43
N SER A 252 -7.02 10.00 -7.56
CA SER A 252 -7.28 8.85 -6.70
C SER A 252 -7.96 7.71 -7.46
N TYR A 253 -7.43 6.50 -7.36
CA TYR A 253 -8.07 5.30 -7.89
C TYR A 253 -9.47 5.07 -7.28
N ARG A 254 -9.64 5.41 -6.00
CA ARG A 254 -10.95 5.35 -5.32
C ARG A 254 -11.96 6.24 -6.05
N THR A 255 -11.60 7.51 -6.27
CA THR A 255 -12.49 8.46 -6.97
C THR A 255 -12.84 7.94 -8.36
N MET A 256 -11.86 7.45 -9.13
CA MET A 256 -12.10 6.97 -10.49
C MET A 256 -13.12 5.82 -10.52
N PHE A 257 -13.02 4.87 -9.61
CA PHE A 257 -13.91 3.71 -9.59
C PHE A 257 -15.25 4.00 -8.89
N GLU A 258 -15.23 4.64 -7.73
CA GLU A 258 -16.42 4.92 -6.91
C GLU A 258 -17.40 5.89 -7.55
N THR A 259 -16.92 6.77 -8.44
CA THR A 259 -17.76 7.70 -9.21
C THR A 259 -18.14 7.17 -10.60
N GLY A 260 -17.76 5.95 -10.95
CA GLY A 260 -18.05 5.36 -12.26
C GLY A 260 -17.26 5.97 -13.41
N GLN A 261 -16.14 6.64 -13.15
CA GLN A 261 -15.25 7.17 -14.20
C GLN A 261 -14.34 6.10 -14.79
N ALA A 262 -14.24 4.92 -14.19
CA ALA A 262 -13.53 3.76 -14.73
C ALA A 262 -14.45 2.53 -14.74
N ALA A 263 -14.54 1.84 -15.88
CA ALA A 263 -15.33 0.62 -16.00
C ALA A 263 -14.59 -0.60 -15.44
N MET A 264 -13.28 -0.66 -15.59
CA MET A 264 -12.39 -1.69 -15.02
C MET A 264 -11.22 -1.03 -14.32
N MET A 265 -10.60 -1.76 -13.38
CA MET A 265 -9.43 -1.26 -12.65
C MET A 265 -8.63 -2.42 -12.06
N PRO A 266 -7.41 -2.71 -12.55
CA PRO A 266 -6.46 -3.54 -11.82
C PRO A 266 -6.07 -2.87 -10.50
N MET A 267 -6.31 -3.54 -9.38
CA MET A 267 -6.02 -2.99 -8.05
C MET A 267 -5.88 -4.12 -7.02
N GLY A 268 -5.18 -3.84 -5.93
CA GLY A 268 -4.99 -4.81 -4.87
C GLY A 268 -6.20 -4.96 -3.94
N THR A 269 -6.21 -6.06 -3.21
CA THR A 269 -7.30 -6.45 -2.30
C THR A 269 -7.53 -5.46 -1.16
N TRP A 270 -6.53 -4.65 -0.78
CA TRP A 270 -6.69 -3.60 0.24
C TRP A 270 -7.80 -2.60 -0.07
N TYR A 271 -8.18 -2.44 -1.34
CA TYR A 271 -9.23 -1.52 -1.74
C TYR A 271 -10.63 -2.04 -1.36
N ILE A 272 -10.80 -3.34 -1.13
CA ILE A 272 -12.10 -3.94 -0.76
C ILE A 272 -12.66 -3.30 0.51
N ALA A 273 -11.86 -3.21 1.57
CA ALA A 273 -12.28 -2.53 2.80
C ALA A 273 -12.71 -1.08 2.55
N GLY A 274 -11.98 -0.37 1.69
CA GLY A 274 -12.27 1.01 1.32
C GLY A 274 -13.60 1.19 0.60
N ILE A 275 -13.88 0.35 -0.41
CA ILE A 275 -15.14 0.44 -1.17
C ILE A 275 -16.35 0.00 -0.34
N LEU A 276 -16.20 -1.02 0.53
CA LEU A 276 -17.24 -1.42 1.48
C LEU A 276 -17.56 -0.29 2.45
N GLN A 277 -16.56 0.39 2.99
CA GLN A 277 -16.75 1.55 3.86
C GLN A 277 -17.40 2.72 3.11
N ALA A 278 -16.96 3.02 1.89
CA ALA A 278 -17.55 4.07 1.06
C ALA A 278 -19.03 3.81 0.75
N LYS A 279 -19.41 2.55 0.49
CA LYS A 279 -20.81 2.14 0.32
C LYS A 279 -21.61 2.31 1.62
N LYS A 280 -21.09 1.87 2.75
CA LYS A 280 -21.72 2.02 4.07
C LYS A 280 -21.97 3.48 4.43
N ASP A 281 -21.01 4.35 4.09
CA ASP A 281 -21.11 5.80 4.31
C ASP A 281 -22.03 6.52 3.29
N GLY A 282 -22.57 5.81 2.30
CA GLY A 282 -23.39 6.40 1.22
C GLY A 282 -22.59 7.28 0.26
N LYS A 283 -21.26 7.16 0.23
CA LYS A 283 -20.37 7.93 -0.67
C LYS A 283 -20.35 7.39 -2.09
N THR A 284 -20.67 6.11 -2.27
CA THR A 284 -20.78 5.47 -3.58
C THR A 284 -21.91 4.45 -3.62
N ASN A 285 -22.53 4.31 -4.80
CA ASN A 285 -23.51 3.27 -5.10
C ASN A 285 -23.00 2.32 -6.19
N VAL A 286 -21.69 2.32 -6.47
CA VAL A 286 -21.14 1.49 -7.53
C VAL A 286 -21.54 0.02 -7.35
N ASN A 287 -22.05 -0.56 -8.43
CA ASN A 287 -22.36 -1.99 -8.52
C ASN A 287 -21.12 -2.68 -9.12
N TRP A 288 -20.41 -3.42 -8.32
CA TRP A 288 -19.07 -3.89 -8.64
C TRP A 288 -18.94 -5.41 -8.54
N GLY A 289 -17.95 -5.91 -9.23
CA GLY A 289 -17.51 -7.30 -9.18
C GLY A 289 -16.01 -7.39 -9.22
N LEU A 290 -15.51 -8.60 -9.02
CA LEU A 290 -14.09 -8.96 -9.04
C LEU A 290 -13.86 -10.06 -10.07
N ALA A 291 -12.73 -9.98 -10.75
CA ALA A 291 -12.27 -11.02 -11.67
C ALA A 291 -10.77 -11.27 -11.46
N PRO A 292 -10.23 -12.42 -11.84
CA PRO A 292 -8.81 -12.64 -11.93
C PRO A 292 -8.13 -11.55 -12.77
N MET A 293 -6.87 -11.24 -12.47
CA MET A 293 -6.06 -10.39 -13.35
C MET A 293 -6.02 -10.99 -14.76
N PRO A 294 -6.00 -10.16 -15.83
CA PRO A 294 -5.80 -10.67 -17.19
C PRO A 294 -4.51 -11.50 -17.28
N GLN A 295 -4.52 -12.55 -18.09
CA GLN A 295 -3.42 -13.49 -18.25
C GLN A 295 -2.78 -13.37 -19.63
N LYS A 296 -1.60 -13.95 -19.82
CA LYS A 296 -0.95 -14.04 -21.15
C LYS A 296 -1.70 -14.97 -22.11
N LYS A 297 -2.42 -15.95 -21.55
CA LYS A 297 -3.18 -16.97 -22.31
C LYS A 297 -4.46 -17.29 -21.56
N SER A 298 -5.53 -17.53 -22.30
CA SER A 298 -6.80 -18.00 -21.77
C SER A 298 -6.70 -19.45 -21.29
N GLY A 299 -7.47 -19.82 -20.26
CA GLY A 299 -7.62 -21.19 -19.78
C GLY A 299 -6.40 -21.81 -19.09
N GLY A 300 -5.40 -21.00 -18.72
CA GLY A 300 -4.24 -21.43 -17.96
C GLY A 300 -4.36 -21.11 -16.47
N ASP A 301 -3.27 -21.38 -15.73
CA ASP A 301 -3.14 -21.01 -14.32
C ASP A 301 -3.22 -19.49 -14.15
N VAL A 302 -3.97 -19.05 -13.15
CA VAL A 302 -4.11 -17.64 -12.81
C VAL A 302 -2.92 -17.21 -12.01
N THR A 303 -2.05 -16.41 -12.62
CA THR A 303 -0.89 -15.80 -11.96
C THR A 303 -1.14 -14.33 -11.69
N THR A 304 -0.96 -13.93 -10.44
CA THR A 304 -0.99 -12.54 -9.99
C THR A 304 0.24 -12.20 -9.16
N PHE A 305 0.27 -11.01 -8.61
CA PHE A 305 1.32 -10.58 -7.69
C PHE A 305 0.71 -9.93 -6.45
N GLY A 306 1.49 -9.85 -5.39
CA GLY A 306 1.06 -9.25 -4.14
C GLY A 306 2.22 -8.97 -3.19
N SER A 307 1.89 -8.41 -2.06
CA SER A 307 2.86 -8.15 -1.00
C SER A 307 2.20 -8.33 0.36
N PRO A 308 2.84 -9.04 1.29
CA PRO A 308 2.40 -9.03 2.68
C PRO A 308 2.70 -7.68 3.32
N THR A 309 1.81 -7.25 4.20
CA THR A 309 2.00 -6.12 5.10
C THR A 309 2.18 -6.64 6.50
N ALA A 310 3.21 -6.17 7.21
CA ALA A 310 3.62 -6.73 8.49
C ALA A 310 3.85 -5.65 9.55
N PHE A 311 3.89 -6.07 10.79
CA PHE A 311 4.38 -5.24 11.89
C PHE A 311 5.76 -5.71 12.34
N ALA A 312 6.63 -4.76 12.66
CA ALA A 312 7.98 -4.97 13.16
C ALA A 312 8.22 -4.15 14.45
N VAL A 313 9.09 -4.63 15.32
CA VAL A 313 9.53 -3.85 16.49
C VAL A 313 10.72 -3.00 16.12
N ASN A 314 10.63 -1.69 16.34
CA ASN A 314 11.75 -0.78 16.18
C ASN A 314 12.91 -1.16 17.11
N LYS A 315 14.14 -1.08 16.62
CA LYS A 315 15.34 -1.34 17.44
C LYS A 315 15.37 -0.51 18.71
N ASN A 316 14.91 0.74 18.63
CA ASN A 316 14.89 1.72 19.69
C ASN A 316 13.54 1.83 20.43
N ALA A 317 12.62 0.87 20.24
CA ALA A 317 11.32 0.88 20.88
C ALA A 317 11.41 1.05 22.39
N ALA A 318 10.62 1.97 22.94
CA ALA A 318 10.54 2.20 24.38
C ALA A 318 9.78 1.06 25.09
N HIS A 319 8.80 0.45 24.41
CA HIS A 319 7.90 -0.57 24.95
C HIS A 319 7.98 -1.88 24.15
N SER A 320 9.21 -2.41 23.94
CA SER A 320 9.48 -3.58 23.08
C SER A 320 8.62 -4.80 23.41
N GLU A 321 8.42 -5.14 24.69
CA GLU A 321 7.64 -6.32 25.08
C GLU A 321 6.15 -6.13 24.79
N GLU A 322 5.61 -4.94 24.95
CA GLU A 322 4.23 -4.66 24.58
C GLU A 322 4.04 -4.62 23.06
N ALA A 323 5.03 -4.10 22.32
CA ALA A 323 5.06 -4.15 20.87
C ALA A 323 5.02 -5.60 20.34
N LYS A 324 5.77 -6.52 20.93
CA LYS A 324 5.75 -7.94 20.59
C LYS A 324 4.39 -8.58 20.83
N LYS A 325 3.73 -8.28 21.96
CA LYS A 325 2.37 -8.79 22.26
C LYS A 325 1.34 -8.26 21.26
N PHE A 326 1.44 -6.98 20.90
CA PHE A 326 0.57 -6.41 19.86
C PHE A 326 0.77 -7.12 18.52
N ILE A 327 2.01 -7.37 18.11
CA ILE A 327 2.33 -8.07 16.85
C ILE A 327 1.79 -9.51 16.88
N GLU A 328 2.00 -10.23 17.98
CA GLU A 328 1.47 -11.59 18.18
C GLU A 328 -0.05 -11.62 18.02
N TRP A 329 -0.75 -10.70 18.68
CA TRP A 329 -2.19 -10.59 18.59
C TRP A 329 -2.67 -10.20 17.18
N ALA A 330 -2.03 -9.21 16.55
CA ALA A 330 -2.43 -8.68 15.25
C ALA A 330 -2.19 -9.67 14.09
N ALA A 331 -1.09 -10.45 14.15
CA ALA A 331 -0.77 -11.50 13.18
C ALA A 331 -1.46 -12.84 13.49
N GLY A 332 -2.04 -12.99 14.69
CA GLY A 332 -2.75 -14.18 15.15
C GLY A 332 -4.23 -14.15 14.76
N GLU A 333 -4.96 -15.15 15.28
CA GLU A 333 -6.37 -15.41 14.94
C GLU A 333 -7.30 -14.24 15.28
N GLU A 334 -7.09 -13.57 16.41
CA GLU A 334 -7.96 -12.48 16.85
C GLU A 334 -7.81 -11.24 15.96
N GLY A 335 -6.58 -10.84 15.60
CA GLY A 335 -6.33 -9.77 14.65
C GLY A 335 -6.88 -10.10 13.26
N ALA A 336 -6.66 -11.32 12.78
CA ALA A 336 -7.19 -11.81 11.52
C ALA A 336 -8.73 -11.73 11.46
N LYS A 337 -9.42 -12.14 12.52
CA LYS A 337 -10.89 -12.01 12.63
C LYS A 337 -11.37 -10.56 12.64
N VAL A 338 -10.60 -9.67 13.24
CA VAL A 338 -10.96 -8.25 13.29
C VAL A 338 -10.90 -7.63 11.90
N ILE A 339 -9.81 -7.84 11.17
CA ILE A 339 -9.63 -7.20 9.84
C ILE A 339 -10.47 -7.88 8.75
N SER A 340 -10.71 -9.19 8.84
CA SER A 340 -11.59 -9.88 7.88
C SER A 340 -13.01 -9.33 7.91
N LYS A 341 -13.53 -8.95 9.08
CA LYS A 341 -14.88 -8.33 9.23
C LYS A 341 -15.06 -6.98 8.52
N ILE A 342 -14.00 -6.36 8.10
CA ILE A 342 -14.03 -5.08 7.38
C ILE A 342 -13.54 -5.19 5.92
N GLY A 343 -13.29 -6.41 5.44
CA GLY A 343 -12.91 -6.65 4.05
C GLY A 343 -11.41 -6.56 3.76
N VAL A 344 -10.56 -6.65 4.79
CA VAL A 344 -9.12 -6.79 4.62
C VAL A 344 -8.76 -8.27 4.62
N VAL A 345 -7.97 -8.72 3.65
CA VAL A 345 -7.53 -10.12 3.55
C VAL A 345 -6.43 -10.36 4.59
N PRO A 346 -6.66 -11.15 5.63
CA PRO A 346 -5.64 -11.40 6.64
C PRO A 346 -4.53 -12.29 6.10
N ALA A 347 -3.34 -12.20 6.69
CA ALA A 347 -2.24 -13.12 6.39
C ALA A 347 -2.53 -14.53 6.91
N LEU A 348 -3.18 -14.64 8.08
CA LEU A 348 -3.63 -15.93 8.59
C LEU A 348 -4.86 -16.40 7.80
N GLN A 349 -4.71 -17.50 7.09
CA GLN A 349 -5.71 -18.07 6.16
C GLN A 349 -6.11 -19.48 6.62
N ASN A 350 -6.95 -19.55 7.64
CA ASN A 350 -7.64 -20.78 8.03
C ASN A 350 -9.12 -20.73 7.65
N ASP A 351 -9.82 -21.88 7.69
CA ASP A 351 -11.20 -21.99 7.25
C ASP A 351 -12.12 -20.98 7.96
N ALA A 352 -11.94 -20.80 9.28
CA ALA A 352 -12.80 -19.92 10.09
C ALA A 352 -12.66 -18.43 9.66
N VAL A 353 -11.47 -18.00 9.29
CA VAL A 353 -11.19 -16.63 8.82
C VAL A 353 -11.71 -16.44 7.39
N THR A 354 -11.48 -17.42 6.52
CA THR A 354 -11.90 -17.39 5.12
C THR A 354 -13.42 -17.39 4.98
N ASP A 355 -14.11 -18.26 5.71
CA ASP A 355 -15.59 -18.32 5.70
C ASP A 355 -16.20 -17.00 6.19
N ALA A 356 -15.64 -16.40 7.23
CA ALA A 356 -16.12 -15.11 7.75
C ALA A 356 -15.97 -13.98 6.72
N TYR A 357 -14.90 -13.99 5.91
CA TYR A 357 -14.63 -12.97 4.91
C TYR A 357 -15.72 -12.92 3.82
N PHE A 358 -16.16 -14.08 3.30
CA PHE A 358 -17.18 -14.11 2.24
C PHE A 358 -18.63 -13.90 2.73
N THR A 359 -18.83 -13.67 4.04
CA THR A 359 -20.14 -13.26 4.60
C THR A 359 -20.32 -11.76 4.70
N LEU A 360 -19.34 -10.97 4.30
CA LEU A 360 -19.39 -9.51 4.39
C LEU A 360 -20.48 -8.90 3.52
N ASP A 361 -21.27 -8.03 4.13
CA ASP A 361 -22.30 -7.27 3.41
C ASP A 361 -21.68 -6.33 2.37
N GLY A 362 -22.19 -6.41 1.14
CA GLY A 362 -21.71 -5.62 0.01
C GLY A 362 -20.46 -6.15 -0.70
N LEU A 363 -19.86 -7.24 -0.22
CA LEU A 363 -18.81 -7.96 -0.96
C LEU A 363 -19.44 -8.73 -2.14
N PRO A 364 -18.89 -8.67 -3.36
CA PRO A 364 -19.31 -9.54 -4.46
C PRO A 364 -19.04 -11.01 -4.12
N THR A 365 -20.07 -11.85 -4.22
CA THR A 365 -20.01 -13.28 -3.87
C THR A 365 -20.42 -14.21 -5.01
N ASP A 366 -20.55 -13.67 -6.24
CA ASP A 366 -20.71 -14.48 -7.45
C ASP A 366 -19.47 -15.34 -7.71
N ASP A 367 -19.63 -16.37 -8.53
CA ASP A 367 -18.59 -17.38 -8.78
C ASP A 367 -17.30 -16.76 -9.37
N LEU A 368 -17.44 -15.75 -10.24
CA LEU A 368 -16.28 -15.06 -10.81
C LEU A 368 -15.53 -14.26 -9.74
N SER A 369 -16.25 -13.52 -8.89
CA SER A 369 -15.66 -12.77 -7.79
C SER A 369 -14.95 -13.70 -6.79
N LYS A 370 -15.53 -14.85 -6.46
CA LYS A 370 -14.86 -15.86 -5.61
C LYS A 370 -13.61 -16.44 -6.27
N LYS A 371 -13.68 -16.76 -7.57
CA LYS A 371 -12.53 -17.25 -8.34
C LYS A 371 -11.35 -16.26 -8.31
N ALA A 372 -11.62 -14.96 -8.27
CA ALA A 372 -10.57 -13.94 -8.19
C ALA A 372 -9.72 -14.04 -6.91
N PHE A 373 -10.26 -14.61 -5.83
CA PHE A 373 -9.55 -14.82 -4.56
C PHE A 373 -8.69 -16.08 -4.50
N THR A 374 -8.74 -16.93 -5.51
CA THR A 374 -8.01 -18.19 -5.55
C THR A 374 -7.07 -18.26 -6.76
N PRO A 375 -6.10 -17.31 -6.89
CA PRO A 375 -5.08 -17.41 -7.92
C PRO A 375 -4.22 -18.67 -7.69
N ASP A 376 -3.80 -19.32 -8.77
CA ASP A 376 -2.91 -20.49 -8.70
C ASP A 376 -1.49 -20.11 -8.26
N LYS A 377 -1.08 -18.85 -8.57
CA LYS A 377 0.21 -18.32 -8.17
C LYS A 377 0.12 -16.83 -7.81
N THR A 378 0.63 -16.47 -6.63
CA THR A 378 0.87 -15.08 -6.23
C THR A 378 2.36 -14.85 -6.07
N ALA A 379 2.97 -14.11 -7.00
CA ALA A 379 4.38 -13.73 -6.90
C ALA A 379 4.53 -12.50 -5.99
N LEU A 380 5.70 -12.33 -5.37
CA LEU A 380 6.00 -11.09 -4.65
C LEU A 380 6.10 -9.92 -5.64
N GLU A 381 5.53 -8.78 -5.26
CA GLU A 381 5.61 -7.53 -6.04
C GLU A 381 7.04 -7.12 -6.33
N MET A 382 7.95 -7.37 -5.41
CA MET A 382 9.39 -7.20 -5.54
C MET A 382 10.09 -8.30 -4.74
N PRO A 383 11.21 -8.88 -5.20
CA PRO A 383 11.97 -9.86 -4.42
C PRO A 383 12.48 -9.28 -3.10
N VAL A 384 12.62 -10.13 -2.08
CA VAL A 384 13.25 -9.76 -0.80
C VAL A 384 14.75 -9.76 -0.97
N SER A 385 15.38 -8.58 -0.93
CA SER A 385 16.82 -8.42 -1.08
C SER A 385 17.26 -7.07 -0.54
N ASP A 386 18.50 -6.98 -0.10
CA ASP A 386 19.18 -5.72 0.23
C ASP A 386 19.26 -4.74 -0.97
N LYS A 387 19.10 -5.26 -2.17
CA LYS A 387 19.13 -4.52 -3.45
C LYS A 387 17.75 -4.03 -3.89
N SER A 388 16.67 -4.54 -3.29
CA SER A 388 15.30 -4.26 -3.74
C SER A 388 14.96 -2.79 -3.72
N ALA A 389 15.25 -2.06 -2.66
CA ALA A 389 14.93 -0.64 -2.56
C ALA A 389 15.70 0.22 -3.58
N ALA A 390 16.97 -0.08 -3.83
CA ALA A 390 17.77 0.66 -4.82
C ALA A 390 17.30 0.36 -6.26
N THR A 391 16.99 -0.91 -6.54
CA THR A 391 16.45 -1.33 -7.83
C THR A 391 15.07 -0.72 -8.07
N ASP A 392 14.15 -0.80 -7.09
CA ASP A 392 12.81 -0.22 -7.18
C ASP A 392 12.85 1.28 -7.54
N LYS A 393 13.76 2.02 -6.92
CA LYS A 393 13.95 3.45 -7.25
C LYS A 393 14.30 3.68 -8.71
N ILE A 394 15.20 2.87 -9.28
CA ILE A 394 15.59 2.97 -10.69
C ILE A 394 14.42 2.61 -11.59
N LEU A 395 13.73 1.50 -11.29
CA LEU A 395 12.59 1.03 -12.06
C LEU A 395 11.45 2.05 -12.08
N ASN A 396 11.17 2.72 -10.94
CA ASN A 396 10.17 3.78 -10.86
C ASN A 396 10.56 5.00 -11.71
N GLN A 397 11.82 5.44 -11.68
CA GLN A 397 12.28 6.60 -12.44
C GLN A 397 12.16 6.36 -13.95
N GLU A 398 12.57 5.21 -14.42
CA GLU A 398 12.47 4.87 -15.83
C GLU A 398 11.03 4.60 -16.28
N HIS A 399 10.21 4.02 -15.39
CA HIS A 399 8.77 3.87 -15.59
C HIS A 399 8.11 5.22 -15.88
N ASP A 400 8.38 6.23 -15.05
CA ASP A 400 7.82 7.57 -15.24
C ASP A 400 8.16 8.13 -16.63
N LEU A 401 9.42 8.03 -17.06
CA LEU A 401 9.88 8.54 -18.34
C LEU A 401 9.23 7.83 -19.54
N ILE A 402 9.04 6.50 -19.42
CA ILE A 402 8.33 5.72 -20.45
C ILE A 402 6.86 6.15 -20.50
N MET A 403 6.20 6.24 -19.36
CA MET A 403 4.75 6.46 -19.29
C MET A 403 4.33 7.87 -19.72
N VAL A 404 5.20 8.87 -19.57
CA VAL A 404 4.96 10.24 -20.10
C VAL A 404 5.46 10.41 -21.54
N GLY A 405 6.06 9.37 -22.15
CA GLY A 405 6.54 9.39 -23.53
C GLY A 405 7.87 10.13 -23.75
N GLU A 406 8.61 10.45 -22.69
CA GLU A 406 9.95 11.04 -22.77
C GLU A 406 11.03 10.02 -23.15
N ARG A 407 10.72 8.73 -23.02
CA ARG A 407 11.61 7.63 -23.39
C ARG A 407 10.82 6.53 -24.09
N SER A 408 11.41 5.92 -25.14
CA SER A 408 10.79 4.75 -25.75
C SER A 408 10.80 3.54 -24.80
N VAL A 409 9.91 2.58 -24.99
CA VAL A 409 9.87 1.35 -24.16
C VAL A 409 11.23 0.62 -24.23
N ALA A 410 11.77 0.44 -25.44
CA ALA A 410 13.04 -0.27 -25.63
C ALA A 410 14.22 0.44 -24.96
N ASP A 411 14.31 1.79 -25.10
CA ASP A 411 15.38 2.57 -24.47
C ASP A 411 15.23 2.59 -22.93
N GLY A 412 14.00 2.70 -22.43
CA GLY A 412 13.72 2.68 -21.00
C GLY A 412 14.10 1.36 -20.35
N ILE A 413 13.70 0.23 -20.95
CA ILE A 413 14.07 -1.11 -20.51
C ILE A 413 15.60 -1.30 -20.54
N THR A 414 16.25 -0.83 -21.58
CA THR A 414 17.72 -0.88 -21.72
C THR A 414 18.40 -0.07 -20.61
N GLU A 415 17.92 1.14 -20.35
CA GLU A 415 18.48 2.01 -19.31
C GLU A 415 18.23 1.49 -17.90
N MET A 416 17.04 0.91 -17.61
CA MET A 416 16.78 0.18 -16.37
C MET A 416 17.88 -0.87 -16.13
N GLY A 417 18.13 -1.72 -17.12
CA GLY A 417 19.12 -2.79 -17.03
C GLY A 417 20.53 -2.27 -16.81
N LYS A 418 20.94 -1.27 -17.57
CA LYS A 418 22.25 -0.64 -17.45
C LYS A 418 22.44 -0.01 -16.06
N ARG A 419 21.46 0.75 -15.59
CA ARG A 419 21.52 1.43 -14.29
C ARG A 419 21.55 0.44 -13.14
N VAL A 420 20.70 -0.58 -13.17
CA VAL A 420 20.70 -1.60 -12.12
C VAL A 420 22.01 -2.36 -12.09
N LYS A 421 22.56 -2.75 -13.24
CA LYS A 421 23.88 -3.41 -13.30
C LYS A 421 24.98 -2.53 -12.73
N SER A 422 25.04 -1.25 -13.09
CA SER A 422 26.12 -0.35 -12.66
C SER A 422 25.93 0.22 -11.25
N GLU A 423 24.70 0.66 -10.90
CA GLU A 423 24.45 1.38 -9.64
C GLU A 423 24.13 0.44 -8.46
N VAL A 424 23.61 -0.77 -8.74
CA VAL A 424 23.14 -1.70 -7.70
C VAL A 424 23.97 -2.99 -7.65
N LEU A 425 24.29 -3.58 -8.81
CA LEU A 425 24.98 -4.88 -8.87
C LEU A 425 26.51 -4.74 -8.96
N GLY A 426 27.05 -3.55 -9.24
CA GLY A 426 28.50 -3.33 -9.38
C GLY A 426 29.12 -4.06 -10.58
N LYS A 427 28.38 -4.21 -11.70
CA LYS A 427 28.76 -4.94 -12.90
C LYS A 427 28.97 -4.02 -14.10
#